data_128c645678cd88cf4a54bd394250cb1e
#
_entry.id   128c645678cd88cf4a54bd394250cb1e
#
_cell.length_a   1.000
_cell.length_b   1.000
_cell.length_c   1.000
_cell.angle_alpha   90.00
_cell.angle_beta   90.00
_cell.angle_gamma   90.00
#
_symmetry.space_group_name_H-M   'P 1'
#
loop_
_entity.id
_entity.type
_entity.pdbx_description
1 polymer ?
#
loop_
_entity_poly.entity_id
_entity_poly.type
_entity_poly.pdbx_seq_one_letter_code
_entity_poly.pdbx_strand_id
1 'polypeptide(L)'
;MTDAFRFFLECVNLFFIIYLIGYSSFLFLSVVAGAIELYRSYRLEQMHNKLWQSYYIPVSILVPAYNEEVTVKDTVTSLLNLDYKLYEIIVIDDGSKDKTSQVLIDAFHMERVERPIRHLIQCQPEEEVYECPNQKVPITLIRKKNGGKADSLNAGINAARYPWFICMDADSVLQYDSLEKIVRPVLEDENVIAVGGSVRPANGVVIKKGHVIKYRLPRNIIARMQSLEYDRSFLAARILLDKINANMIISGAFGLFEKKTVIAVGGYDNSTMGEDMELVVRLHEFSRMNRKPYKIQFAQDAICWSQTPEKLSELGKQRKRWQRGLFQCMWGHRKMLANPRYGAVGLLSYLYFLLYELLSPFIELLGVLTMVLSVVMDMLNVKFMLVFLACYALYGILLTLTAYFSRIYTIDQRLSFRELILAIIACFFETTILRFSLAFVRVTAFMGYKKNKLNWDKLERKKMNRI
;
A
#
# COMPACT_ATOMS: atom_id res chain seq x y z
N MET A 1 -42.48 -12.57 21.67
CA MET A 1 -41.01 -12.75 21.45
C MET A 1 -40.70 -12.86 19.97
N THR A 2 -41.51 -13.49 19.16
CA THR A 2 -41.36 -13.61 17.70
C THR A 2 -41.47 -12.27 16.94
N ASP A 3 -42.40 -11.37 17.28
CA ASP A 3 -42.56 -10.11 16.55
C ASP A 3 -41.42 -9.10 16.79
N ALA A 4 -40.96 -8.99 18.04
CA ALA A 4 -39.79 -8.14 18.35
C ALA A 4 -38.52 -8.63 17.66
N PHE A 5 -38.34 -9.94 17.57
CA PHE A 5 -37.19 -10.52 16.87
C PHE A 5 -37.30 -10.36 15.35
N ARG A 6 -38.51 -10.49 14.80
CA ARG A 6 -38.77 -10.24 13.38
C ARG A 6 -38.48 -8.79 13.02
N PHE A 7 -38.96 -7.83 13.82
CA PHE A 7 -38.62 -6.41 13.63
C PHE A 7 -37.12 -6.15 13.70
N PHE A 8 -36.40 -6.79 14.64
CA PHE A 8 -34.95 -6.70 14.71
C PHE A 8 -34.26 -7.19 13.41
N LEU A 9 -34.67 -8.34 12.87
CA LEU A 9 -34.14 -8.86 11.62
C LEU A 9 -34.45 -7.95 10.43
N GLU A 10 -35.64 -7.34 10.38
CA GLU A 10 -35.99 -6.38 9.33
C GLU A 10 -35.10 -5.13 9.39
N CYS A 11 -34.80 -4.59 10.58
CA CYS A 11 -33.88 -3.47 10.77
C CYS A 11 -32.43 -3.87 10.33
N VAL A 12 -31.98 -5.06 10.68
CA VAL A 12 -30.66 -5.58 10.28
C VAL A 12 -30.60 -5.75 8.76
N ASN A 13 -31.64 -6.29 8.14
CA ASN A 13 -31.71 -6.44 6.68
C ASN A 13 -31.66 -5.07 5.97
N LEU A 14 -32.41 -4.09 6.46
CA LEU A 14 -32.38 -2.72 5.92
C LEU A 14 -30.96 -2.12 6.03
N PHE A 15 -30.30 -2.28 7.17
CA PHE A 15 -28.92 -1.85 7.36
C PHE A 15 -27.99 -2.49 6.32
N PHE A 16 -28.08 -3.82 6.09
CA PHE A 16 -27.27 -4.51 5.10
C PHE A 16 -27.53 -4.03 3.68
N ILE A 17 -28.78 -3.78 3.32
CA ILE A 17 -29.13 -3.25 2.00
C ILE A 17 -28.47 -1.88 1.78
N ILE A 18 -28.60 -0.96 2.75
CA ILE A 18 -27.98 0.38 2.67
C ILE A 18 -26.46 0.26 2.60
N TYR A 19 -25.85 -0.59 3.44
CA TYR A 19 -24.41 -0.84 3.46
C TYR A 19 -23.89 -1.37 2.11
N LEU A 20 -24.57 -2.37 1.54
CA LEU A 20 -24.20 -2.97 0.26
C LEU A 20 -24.39 -2.01 -0.91
N ILE A 21 -25.48 -1.24 -0.94
CA ILE A 21 -25.70 -0.20 -1.97
C ILE A 21 -24.59 0.84 -1.91
N GLY A 22 -24.27 1.35 -0.71
CA GLY A 22 -23.19 2.33 -0.52
C GLY A 22 -21.84 1.80 -0.99
N TYR A 23 -21.46 0.58 -0.58
CA TYR A 23 -20.21 -0.07 -0.98
C TYR A 23 -20.15 -0.32 -2.48
N SER A 24 -21.22 -0.88 -3.07
CA SER A 24 -21.29 -1.18 -4.49
C SER A 24 -21.22 0.08 -5.36
N SER A 25 -21.92 1.14 -4.94
CA SER A 25 -21.86 2.44 -5.62
C SER A 25 -20.47 3.05 -5.56
N PHE A 26 -19.81 3.01 -4.40
CA PHE A 26 -18.43 3.48 -4.26
C PHE A 26 -17.48 2.70 -5.17
N LEU A 27 -17.56 1.38 -5.19
CA LEU A 27 -16.73 0.54 -6.05
C LEU A 27 -16.97 0.82 -7.53
N PHE A 28 -18.23 0.95 -7.95
CA PHE A 28 -18.58 1.26 -9.33
C PHE A 28 -17.97 2.61 -9.77
N LEU A 29 -18.20 3.67 -8.99
CA LEU A 29 -17.63 4.99 -9.26
C LEU A 29 -16.09 4.95 -9.28
N SER A 30 -15.48 4.19 -8.39
CA SER A 30 -14.03 4.03 -8.33
C SER A 30 -13.48 3.35 -9.58
N VAL A 31 -14.11 2.28 -10.05
CA VAL A 31 -13.68 1.56 -11.27
C VAL A 31 -13.84 2.44 -12.51
N VAL A 32 -14.96 3.15 -12.62
CA VAL A 32 -15.20 4.08 -13.75
C VAL A 32 -14.18 5.22 -13.74
N ALA A 33 -13.96 5.87 -12.58
CA ALA A 33 -12.98 6.93 -12.44
C ALA A 33 -11.55 6.42 -12.73
N GLY A 34 -11.21 5.22 -12.25
CA GLY A 34 -9.95 4.56 -12.52
C GLY A 34 -9.72 4.29 -14.00
N ALA A 35 -10.70 3.72 -14.69
CA ALA A 35 -10.62 3.42 -16.12
C ALA A 35 -10.44 4.68 -16.98
N ILE A 36 -11.18 5.75 -16.67
CA ILE A 36 -11.06 7.04 -17.37
C ILE A 36 -9.66 7.65 -17.16
N GLU A 37 -9.15 7.62 -15.93
CA GLU A 37 -7.84 8.22 -15.62
C GLU A 37 -6.70 7.41 -16.22
N LEU A 38 -6.77 6.09 -16.19
CA LEU A 38 -5.79 5.22 -16.84
C LEU A 38 -5.74 5.47 -18.34
N TYR A 39 -6.89 5.60 -18.99
CA TYR A 39 -6.96 5.92 -20.42
C TYR A 39 -6.40 7.30 -20.73
N ARG A 40 -6.70 8.30 -19.88
CA ARG A 40 -6.17 9.67 -20.01
C ARG A 40 -4.65 9.68 -19.87
N SER A 41 -4.11 9.05 -18.84
CA SER A 41 -2.67 8.96 -18.60
C SER A 41 -1.93 8.26 -19.73
N TYR A 42 -2.48 7.17 -20.26
CA TYR A 42 -1.93 6.47 -21.42
C TYR A 42 -1.85 7.37 -22.66
N ARG A 43 -2.92 8.14 -22.95
CA ARG A 43 -2.89 9.09 -24.07
C ARG A 43 -1.88 10.22 -23.88
N LEU A 44 -1.78 10.75 -22.66
CA LEU A 44 -0.81 11.82 -22.35
C LEU A 44 0.64 11.30 -22.46
N GLU A 45 0.92 10.09 -22.00
CA GLU A 45 2.25 9.48 -22.11
C GLU A 45 2.69 9.34 -23.57
N GLN A 46 1.80 8.95 -24.48
CA GLN A 46 2.10 8.90 -25.91
C GLN A 46 2.40 10.27 -26.52
N MET A 47 1.79 11.34 -26.02
CA MET A 47 1.99 12.70 -26.54
C MET A 47 3.21 13.42 -25.92
N HIS A 48 3.60 13.11 -24.69
CA HIS A 48 4.55 13.90 -23.89
C HIS A 48 5.95 13.26 -23.73
N ASN A 49 6.22 12.09 -24.29
CA ASN A 49 7.48 11.35 -24.11
C ASN A 49 8.78 12.09 -24.46
N LYS A 50 8.72 13.33 -24.99
CA LYS A 50 9.91 14.11 -25.37
C LYS A 50 10.19 15.35 -24.52
N LEU A 51 9.24 15.83 -23.74
CA LEU A 51 9.36 17.14 -23.07
C LEU A 51 9.82 17.09 -21.61
N TRP A 52 9.55 15.98 -20.89
CA TRP A 52 9.79 15.89 -19.45
C TRP A 52 11.20 15.43 -19.04
N GLN A 53 12.01 14.94 -19.95
CA GLN A 53 13.37 14.43 -19.66
C GLN A 53 14.38 15.50 -19.21
N SER A 54 14.00 16.78 -19.14
CA SER A 54 14.91 17.88 -18.83
C SER A 54 14.90 18.35 -17.38
N TYR A 55 13.91 17.95 -16.58
CA TYR A 55 13.76 18.45 -15.20
C TYR A 55 13.82 17.29 -14.20
N TYR A 56 14.70 17.39 -13.23
CA TYR A 56 14.92 16.40 -12.17
C TYR A 56 14.78 17.06 -10.81
N ILE A 57 13.97 16.48 -9.93
CA ILE A 57 13.93 16.85 -8.52
C ILE A 57 14.87 15.91 -7.76
N PRO A 58 15.77 16.43 -6.91
CA PRO A 58 16.66 15.57 -6.13
C PRO A 58 15.89 14.75 -5.10
N VAL A 59 16.14 13.42 -5.07
CA VAL A 59 15.39 12.45 -4.26
C VAL A 59 16.33 11.54 -3.47
N SER A 60 16.09 11.37 -2.17
CA SER A 60 16.76 10.40 -1.31
C SER A 60 15.89 9.14 -1.19
N ILE A 61 16.39 7.97 -1.59
CA ILE A 61 15.68 6.69 -1.46
C ILE A 61 16.08 6.05 -0.13
N LEU A 62 15.13 5.92 0.78
CA LEU A 62 15.32 5.36 2.12
C LEU A 62 14.90 3.89 2.13
N VAL A 63 15.81 3.00 2.50
CA VAL A 63 15.62 1.56 2.51
C VAL A 63 15.88 1.03 3.92
N PRO A 64 14.87 0.98 4.81
CA PRO A 64 15.01 0.34 6.12
C PRO A 64 15.19 -1.17 5.94
N ALA A 65 16.20 -1.75 6.58
CA ALA A 65 16.54 -3.16 6.51
C ALA A 65 16.69 -3.76 7.91
N TYR A 66 16.12 -4.95 8.12
CA TYR A 66 16.30 -5.74 9.34
C TYR A 66 16.30 -7.23 9.03
N ASN A 67 17.46 -7.88 9.15
CA ASN A 67 17.67 -9.28 8.78
C ASN A 67 17.29 -9.57 7.31
N GLU A 68 17.85 -8.81 6.39
CA GLU A 68 17.58 -8.88 4.93
C GLU A 68 18.85 -9.26 4.12
N GLU A 69 19.76 -10.08 4.70
CA GLU A 69 21.00 -10.51 4.02
C GLU A 69 20.77 -11.14 2.65
N VAL A 70 19.59 -11.74 2.43
CA VAL A 70 19.21 -12.44 1.19
C VAL A 70 18.80 -11.48 0.08
N THR A 71 18.22 -10.34 0.42
CA THR A 71 17.51 -9.44 -0.52
C THR A 71 18.20 -8.09 -0.71
N VAL A 72 18.84 -7.56 0.32
CA VAL A 72 19.33 -6.17 0.38
C VAL A 72 20.31 -5.82 -0.73
N LYS A 73 21.27 -6.69 -1.06
CA LYS A 73 22.22 -6.49 -2.18
C LYS A 73 21.51 -6.33 -3.50
N ASP A 74 20.58 -7.22 -3.78
CA ASP A 74 19.81 -7.22 -5.02
C ASP A 74 18.93 -5.98 -5.12
N THR A 75 18.34 -5.55 -4.01
CA THR A 75 17.51 -4.34 -3.94
C THR A 75 18.35 -3.10 -4.26
N VAL A 76 19.49 -2.90 -3.62
CA VAL A 76 20.40 -1.78 -3.91
C VAL A 76 20.90 -1.84 -5.36
N THR A 77 21.29 -3.02 -5.85
CA THR A 77 21.70 -3.20 -7.25
C THR A 77 20.58 -2.82 -8.22
N SER A 78 19.33 -3.14 -7.90
CA SER A 78 18.17 -2.74 -8.72
C SER A 78 17.98 -1.22 -8.73
N LEU A 79 18.15 -0.57 -7.58
CA LEU A 79 18.04 0.89 -7.46
C LEU A 79 19.09 1.64 -8.26
N LEU A 80 20.31 1.08 -8.39
CA LEU A 80 21.38 1.65 -9.23
C LEU A 80 21.07 1.61 -10.74
N ASN A 81 20.07 0.85 -11.17
CA ASN A 81 19.64 0.76 -12.56
C ASN A 81 18.41 1.61 -12.88
N LEU A 82 17.97 2.49 -11.99
CA LEU A 82 16.85 3.40 -12.26
C LEU A 82 17.23 4.44 -13.31
N ASP A 83 16.30 4.73 -14.21
CA ASP A 83 16.45 5.79 -15.22
C ASP A 83 16.12 7.15 -14.60
N TYR A 84 17.04 7.61 -13.73
CA TYR A 84 16.94 8.91 -13.08
C TYR A 84 18.35 9.44 -12.76
N LYS A 85 18.54 10.75 -12.84
CA LYS A 85 19.89 11.33 -12.76
C LYS A 85 20.27 11.84 -11.37
N LEU A 86 19.29 12.29 -10.58
CA LEU A 86 19.57 13.05 -9.37
C LEU A 86 18.93 12.40 -8.15
N TYR A 87 19.57 11.33 -7.65
CA TYR A 87 19.12 10.64 -6.45
C TYR A 87 20.29 10.06 -5.65
N GLU A 88 20.04 9.73 -4.40
CA GLU A 88 20.92 8.96 -3.51
C GLU A 88 20.18 7.79 -2.91
N ILE A 89 20.90 6.78 -2.44
CA ILE A 89 20.37 5.60 -1.76
C ILE A 89 20.88 5.59 -0.33
N ILE A 90 19.98 5.54 0.63
CA ILE A 90 20.32 5.42 2.05
C ILE A 90 19.71 4.14 2.58
N VAL A 91 20.55 3.16 2.90
CA VAL A 91 20.12 1.93 3.55
C VAL A 91 20.29 2.10 5.05
N ILE A 92 19.26 1.80 5.82
CA ILE A 92 19.25 1.92 7.26
C ILE A 92 19.11 0.52 7.87
N ASP A 93 20.22 -0.01 8.38
CA ASP A 93 20.24 -1.28 9.09
C ASP A 93 19.79 -1.08 10.53
N ASP A 94 18.61 -1.56 10.84
CA ASP A 94 17.94 -1.43 12.14
C ASP A 94 18.44 -2.45 13.19
N GLY A 95 19.76 -2.60 13.31
CA GLY A 95 20.39 -3.52 14.24
C GLY A 95 20.18 -4.98 13.85
N SER A 96 20.40 -5.33 12.59
CA SER A 96 20.33 -6.70 12.09
C SER A 96 21.26 -7.64 12.88
N LYS A 97 20.79 -8.89 13.02
CA LYS A 97 21.53 -9.96 13.69
C LYS A 97 22.21 -10.92 12.69
N ASP A 98 21.88 -10.79 11.42
CA ASP A 98 22.47 -11.51 10.30
C ASP A 98 23.57 -10.71 9.60
N LYS A 99 23.97 -11.10 8.40
CA LYS A 99 25.02 -10.44 7.64
C LYS A 99 24.55 -9.29 6.75
N THR A 100 23.38 -8.70 7.02
CA THR A 100 22.77 -7.63 6.18
C THR A 100 23.75 -6.50 5.87
N SER A 101 24.37 -5.87 6.88
CA SER A 101 25.37 -4.80 6.68
C SER A 101 26.62 -5.31 5.98
N GLN A 102 27.16 -6.49 6.38
CA GLN A 102 28.38 -7.03 5.81
C GLN A 102 28.25 -7.31 4.32
N VAL A 103 27.10 -7.86 3.90
CA VAL A 103 26.79 -8.11 2.47
C VAL A 103 26.85 -6.84 1.63
N LEU A 104 26.39 -5.70 2.18
CA LEU A 104 26.45 -4.41 1.49
C LEU A 104 27.88 -3.85 1.45
N ILE A 105 28.59 -3.87 2.59
CA ILE A 105 29.98 -3.38 2.69
C ILE A 105 30.85 -4.10 1.69
N ASP A 106 30.79 -5.44 1.64
CA ASP A 106 31.59 -6.26 0.74
C ASP A 106 31.19 -6.06 -0.74
N ALA A 107 29.87 -5.98 -1.02
CA ALA A 107 29.39 -5.91 -2.40
C ALA A 107 29.65 -4.56 -3.07
N PHE A 108 29.67 -3.47 -2.32
CA PHE A 108 29.82 -2.12 -2.83
C PHE A 108 31.12 -1.45 -2.38
N HIS A 109 32.04 -2.19 -1.72
CA HIS A 109 33.31 -1.69 -1.21
C HIS A 109 33.15 -0.41 -0.39
N MET A 110 32.23 -0.48 0.59
CA MET A 110 31.87 0.71 1.41
C MET A 110 32.94 0.97 2.46
N GLU A 111 33.26 2.22 2.66
CA GLU A 111 34.21 2.69 3.66
C GLU A 111 33.49 3.38 4.82
N ARG A 112 33.99 3.15 6.05
CA ARG A 112 33.45 3.83 7.22
C ARG A 112 33.82 5.31 7.18
N VAL A 113 32.83 6.17 7.42
CA VAL A 113 32.98 7.62 7.41
C VAL A 113 32.43 8.26 8.68
N GLU A 114 33.03 9.37 9.09
CA GLU A 114 32.46 10.23 10.11
C GLU A 114 31.56 11.27 9.41
N ARG A 115 30.27 10.98 9.38
CA ARG A 115 29.27 11.86 8.78
C ARG A 115 28.37 12.45 9.85
N PRO A 116 28.39 13.77 10.10
CA PRO A 116 27.48 14.41 11.05
C PRO A 116 26.05 14.34 10.49
N ILE A 117 25.13 13.76 11.28
CA ILE A 117 23.70 13.69 10.96
C ILE A 117 22.95 14.64 11.89
N ARG A 118 22.17 15.53 11.31
CA ARG A 118 21.35 16.47 12.08
C ARG A 118 20.04 15.81 12.49
N HIS A 119 19.87 15.55 13.79
CA HIS A 119 18.66 14.95 14.36
C HIS A 119 17.52 15.97 14.45
N LEU A 120 16.72 16.06 13.36
CA LEU A 120 15.51 16.89 13.31
C LEU A 120 14.27 16.12 13.79
N ILE A 121 14.30 14.81 13.67
CA ILE A 121 13.28 13.88 14.12
C ILE A 121 13.93 12.91 15.11
N GLN A 122 13.23 12.59 16.19
CA GLN A 122 13.71 11.62 17.17
C GLN A 122 13.80 10.22 16.59
N CYS A 123 14.94 9.56 16.78
CA CYS A 123 15.20 8.17 16.40
C CYS A 123 16.26 7.57 17.33
N GLN A 124 16.45 6.25 17.28
CA GLN A 124 17.55 5.57 17.95
C GLN A 124 18.90 6.02 17.36
N PRO A 125 19.96 6.10 18.17
CA PRO A 125 21.26 6.60 17.70
C PRO A 125 21.85 5.67 16.63
N GLU A 126 22.49 6.28 15.64
CA GLU A 126 23.39 5.62 14.71
C GLU A 126 24.67 5.16 15.42
N GLU A 127 25.18 4.00 15.04
CA GLU A 127 26.41 3.42 15.57
C GLU A 127 27.57 3.61 14.59
N GLU A 128 27.31 3.42 13.31
CA GLU A 128 28.32 3.52 12.25
C GLU A 128 27.66 3.98 10.95
N VAL A 129 28.41 4.75 10.17
CA VAL A 129 28.00 5.19 8.81
C VAL A 129 29.06 4.76 7.83
N TYR A 130 28.63 4.20 6.69
CA TYR A 130 29.49 3.79 5.59
C TYR A 130 29.01 4.47 4.32
N GLU A 131 29.95 4.89 3.46
CA GLU A 131 29.66 5.45 2.14
C GLU A 131 30.45 4.71 1.07
N CYS A 132 29.94 4.73 -0.17
CA CYS A 132 30.62 4.13 -1.31
C CYS A 132 31.32 5.23 -2.13
N PRO A 133 32.66 5.31 -2.15
CA PRO A 133 33.38 6.42 -2.76
C PRO A 133 33.35 6.40 -4.30
N ASN A 134 33.15 5.24 -4.93
CA ASN A 134 33.35 5.03 -6.36
C ASN A 134 32.07 4.81 -7.18
N GLN A 135 30.91 5.15 -6.62
CA GLN A 135 29.62 4.97 -7.32
C GLN A 135 29.10 6.31 -7.87
N LYS A 136 28.55 6.26 -9.10
CA LYS A 136 27.90 7.41 -9.73
C LYS A 136 26.71 7.92 -8.91
N VAL A 137 25.94 6.99 -8.32
CA VAL A 137 24.85 7.27 -7.40
C VAL A 137 25.37 7.10 -5.97
N PRO A 138 25.31 8.12 -5.12
CA PRO A 138 25.76 7.99 -3.73
C PRO A 138 24.97 6.91 -2.97
N ILE A 139 25.70 6.01 -2.30
CA ILE A 139 25.14 4.99 -1.42
C ILE A 139 25.66 5.23 -0.02
N THR A 140 24.75 5.34 0.94
CA THR A 140 25.06 5.45 2.36
C THR A 140 24.42 4.26 3.08
N LEU A 141 25.17 3.59 3.96
CA LEU A 141 24.67 2.60 4.90
C LEU A 141 24.78 3.18 6.31
N ILE A 142 23.68 3.21 7.03
CA ILE A 142 23.60 3.63 8.43
C ILE A 142 23.30 2.40 9.26
N ARG A 143 24.19 2.05 10.20
CA ARG A 143 23.94 1.04 11.21
C ARG A 143 23.46 1.73 12.49
N LYS A 144 22.36 1.30 13.04
CA LYS A 144 21.76 1.90 14.24
C LYS A 144 21.22 0.85 15.20
N LYS A 145 20.96 1.25 16.43
CA LYS A 145 20.23 0.41 17.39
C LYS A 145 18.82 0.15 16.90
N ASN A 146 18.32 -1.08 17.12
CA ASN A 146 16.98 -1.46 16.69
C ASN A 146 15.92 -0.55 17.33
N GLY A 147 15.07 0.03 16.49
CA GLY A 147 13.96 0.90 16.86
C GLY A 147 12.69 0.63 16.04
N GLY A 148 12.77 -0.28 15.05
CA GLY A 148 11.68 -0.60 14.13
C GLY A 148 11.70 0.23 12.85
N LYS A 149 10.82 -0.12 11.91
CA LYS A 149 10.79 0.47 10.56
C LYS A 149 10.57 1.99 10.58
N ALA A 150 9.62 2.48 11.36
CA ALA A 150 9.32 3.90 11.48
C ALA A 150 10.52 4.69 12.01
N ASP A 151 11.20 4.17 13.02
CA ASP A 151 12.42 4.76 13.59
C ASP A 151 13.56 4.79 12.55
N SER A 152 13.74 3.71 11.80
CA SER A 152 14.73 3.65 10.72
C SER A 152 14.44 4.64 9.60
N LEU A 153 13.17 4.83 9.24
CA LEU A 153 12.79 5.88 8.28
C LEU A 153 13.10 7.28 8.83
N ASN A 154 12.86 7.54 10.12
CA ASN A 154 13.21 8.81 10.77
C ASN A 154 14.73 9.07 10.75
N ALA A 155 15.55 8.06 11.03
CA ALA A 155 17.00 8.16 10.90
C ALA A 155 17.42 8.44 9.43
N GLY A 156 16.79 7.78 8.47
CA GLY A 156 17.00 8.02 7.04
C GLY A 156 16.61 9.45 6.62
N ILE A 157 15.49 9.99 7.11
CA ILE A 157 15.06 11.38 6.85
C ILE A 157 16.08 12.38 7.40
N ASN A 158 16.59 12.14 8.62
CA ASN A 158 17.63 12.97 9.23
C ASN A 158 18.91 12.97 8.36
N ALA A 159 19.31 11.84 7.83
CA ALA A 159 20.50 11.67 7.00
C ALA A 159 20.32 12.12 5.53
N ALA A 160 19.12 12.16 5.02
CA ALA A 160 18.81 12.51 3.63
C ALA A 160 19.32 13.92 3.27
N ARG A 161 20.04 14.04 2.14
CA ARG A 161 20.57 15.32 1.64
C ARG A 161 19.54 16.13 0.87
N TYR A 162 18.57 15.43 0.25
CA TYR A 162 17.65 16.03 -0.70
C TYR A 162 16.31 16.46 -0.07
N PRO A 163 15.59 17.41 -0.69
CA PRO A 163 14.33 17.93 -0.16
C PRO A 163 13.16 16.95 -0.28
N TRP A 164 13.29 15.92 -1.11
CA TRP A 164 12.32 14.86 -1.29
C TRP A 164 12.92 13.52 -0.94
N PHE A 165 12.13 12.67 -0.32
CA PHE A 165 12.56 11.30 -0.07
C PHE A 165 11.49 10.28 -0.45
N ILE A 166 11.94 9.09 -0.79
CA ILE A 166 11.10 7.90 -1.02
C ILE A 166 11.35 6.91 0.11
N CYS A 167 10.27 6.35 0.70
CA CYS A 167 10.36 5.15 1.51
C CYS A 167 10.15 3.91 0.64
N MET A 168 10.96 2.86 0.86
CA MET A 168 10.89 1.61 0.12
C MET A 168 11.29 0.43 1.00
N ASP A 169 10.58 -0.70 0.89
CA ASP A 169 10.95 -1.93 1.61
C ASP A 169 12.20 -2.60 0.99
N ALA A 170 13.08 -3.16 1.83
CA ALA A 170 14.33 -3.81 1.41
C ALA A 170 14.14 -5.09 0.58
N ASP A 171 12.91 -5.61 0.48
CA ASP A 171 12.54 -6.79 -0.32
C ASP A 171 11.76 -6.42 -1.60
N SER A 172 11.63 -5.14 -1.90
CA SER A 172 10.89 -4.62 -3.06
C SER A 172 11.82 -4.21 -4.20
N VAL A 173 11.26 -4.04 -5.41
CA VAL A 173 11.98 -3.61 -6.62
C VAL A 173 11.19 -2.54 -7.33
N LEU A 174 11.81 -1.39 -7.58
CA LEU A 174 11.22 -0.37 -8.44
C LEU A 174 11.36 -0.75 -9.91
N GLN A 175 10.34 -0.45 -10.70
CA GLN A 175 10.46 -0.47 -12.15
C GLN A 175 11.43 0.65 -12.58
N TYR A 176 12.17 0.45 -13.69
CA TYR A 176 13.28 1.32 -14.08
C TYR A 176 12.88 2.80 -14.23
N ASP A 177 11.65 3.09 -14.64
CA ASP A 177 11.07 4.43 -14.88
C ASP A 177 10.21 4.96 -13.72
N SER A 178 10.11 4.21 -12.62
CA SER A 178 9.18 4.54 -11.52
C SER A 178 9.56 5.82 -10.78
N LEU A 179 10.87 6.14 -10.73
CA LEU A 179 11.32 7.35 -10.04
C LEU A 179 10.95 8.61 -10.82
N GLU A 180 11.06 8.58 -12.14
CA GLU A 180 10.58 9.65 -13.01
C GLU A 180 9.05 9.84 -12.87
N LYS A 181 8.31 8.74 -12.90
CA LYS A 181 6.85 8.76 -12.84
C LYS A 181 6.30 9.27 -11.50
N ILE A 182 6.91 8.88 -10.37
CA ILE A 182 6.43 9.33 -9.06
C ILE A 182 6.76 10.79 -8.78
N VAL A 183 7.78 11.35 -9.43
CA VAL A 183 8.18 12.75 -9.29
C VAL A 183 7.33 13.69 -10.15
N ARG A 184 6.74 13.20 -11.23
CA ARG A 184 5.95 13.99 -12.19
C ARG A 184 4.87 14.86 -11.54
N PRO A 185 4.01 14.37 -10.62
CA PRO A 185 3.01 15.21 -9.96
C PRO A 185 3.58 16.41 -9.20
N VAL A 186 4.80 16.29 -8.66
CA VAL A 186 5.48 17.38 -7.96
C VAL A 186 5.98 18.46 -8.93
N LEU A 187 6.34 18.08 -10.16
CA LEU A 187 6.71 19.02 -11.21
C LEU A 187 5.50 19.76 -11.81
N GLU A 188 4.32 19.13 -11.75
CA GLU A 188 3.08 19.68 -12.30
C GLU A 188 2.37 20.65 -11.33
N ASP A 189 2.54 20.46 -10.01
CA ASP A 189 1.83 21.24 -8.99
C ASP A 189 2.70 21.44 -7.74
N GLU A 190 3.02 22.70 -7.44
CA GLU A 190 3.83 23.11 -6.29
C GLU A 190 3.17 22.82 -4.92
N ASN A 191 1.86 22.58 -4.89
CA ASN A 191 1.14 22.25 -3.66
C ASN A 191 1.25 20.75 -3.29
N VAL A 192 1.84 19.93 -4.13
CA VAL A 192 2.04 18.51 -3.83
C VAL A 192 3.06 18.36 -2.70
N ILE A 193 2.69 17.64 -1.64
CA ILE A 193 3.54 17.35 -0.48
C ILE A 193 3.88 15.88 -0.34
N ALA A 194 3.09 15.00 -0.96
CA ALA A 194 3.32 13.57 -0.98
C ALA A 194 2.70 12.93 -2.23
N VAL A 195 3.33 11.85 -2.73
CA VAL A 195 2.84 11.06 -3.87
C VAL A 195 2.97 9.57 -3.55
N GLY A 196 1.86 8.85 -3.62
CA GLY A 196 1.86 7.38 -3.51
C GLY A 196 2.11 6.73 -4.86
N GLY A 197 2.98 5.73 -4.91
CA GLY A 197 3.12 4.86 -6.08
C GLY A 197 2.26 3.59 -6.00
N SER A 198 2.19 2.87 -7.10
CA SER A 198 1.44 1.62 -7.23
C SER A 198 2.30 0.43 -6.81
N VAL A 199 1.89 -0.30 -5.78
CA VAL A 199 2.55 -1.55 -5.37
C VAL A 199 1.87 -2.73 -6.07
N ARG A 200 2.68 -3.60 -6.68
CA ARG A 200 2.19 -4.77 -7.43
C ARG A 200 2.87 -6.07 -6.97
N PRO A 201 2.15 -7.19 -6.97
CA PRO A 201 2.74 -8.48 -6.66
C PRO A 201 3.82 -8.89 -7.66
N ALA A 202 5.02 -9.17 -7.14
CA ALA A 202 6.15 -9.66 -7.93
C ALA A 202 6.05 -11.16 -8.26
N ASN A 203 5.11 -11.89 -7.63
CA ASN A 203 4.91 -13.32 -7.84
C ASN A 203 4.50 -13.61 -9.29
N GLY A 204 5.33 -14.33 -10.03
CA GLY A 204 5.11 -14.63 -11.45
C GLY A 204 5.69 -13.59 -12.44
N VAL A 205 6.33 -12.55 -11.94
CA VAL A 205 7.02 -11.53 -12.74
C VAL A 205 8.51 -11.83 -12.79
N VAL A 206 9.14 -11.70 -13.97
CA VAL A 206 10.59 -11.76 -14.14
C VAL A 206 11.07 -10.35 -14.44
N ILE A 207 11.92 -9.83 -13.54
CA ILE A 207 12.44 -8.48 -13.62
C ILE A 207 13.96 -8.56 -13.80
N LYS A 208 14.51 -7.85 -14.79
CA LYS A 208 15.94 -7.72 -15.03
C LYS A 208 16.31 -6.24 -15.11
N LYS A 209 17.19 -5.78 -14.24
CA LYS A 209 17.63 -4.37 -14.17
C LYS A 209 16.45 -3.37 -14.13
N GLY A 210 15.41 -3.67 -13.35
CA GLY A 210 14.20 -2.83 -13.27
C GLY A 210 13.20 -2.98 -14.42
N HIS A 211 13.56 -3.66 -15.52
CA HIS A 211 12.66 -3.93 -16.64
C HIS A 211 11.88 -5.22 -16.44
N VAL A 212 10.57 -5.17 -16.68
CA VAL A 212 9.72 -6.36 -16.69
C VAL A 212 9.94 -7.12 -18.00
N ILE A 213 10.68 -8.24 -17.92
CA ILE A 213 10.95 -9.09 -19.08
C ILE A 213 9.79 -10.03 -19.37
N LYS A 214 9.11 -10.49 -18.33
CA LYS A 214 7.97 -11.40 -18.47
C LYS A 214 7.00 -11.20 -17.33
N TYR A 215 5.75 -10.99 -17.70
CA TYR A 215 4.63 -10.95 -16.76
C TYR A 215 3.77 -12.20 -16.94
N ARG A 216 3.42 -12.85 -15.83
CA ARG A 216 2.43 -13.94 -15.78
C ARG A 216 1.63 -13.80 -14.51
N LEU A 217 0.38 -14.22 -14.55
CA LEU A 217 -0.39 -14.40 -13.33
C LEU A 217 0.32 -15.39 -12.39
N PRO A 218 0.36 -15.12 -11.08
CA PRO A 218 0.97 -16.03 -10.12
C PRO A 218 0.42 -17.45 -10.27
N ARG A 219 1.30 -18.46 -10.18
CA ARG A 219 0.90 -19.86 -10.19
C ARG A 219 0.15 -20.24 -8.92
N ASN A 220 0.59 -19.70 -7.79
CA ASN A 220 -0.06 -19.90 -6.50
C ASN A 220 -1.40 -19.18 -6.48
N ILE A 221 -2.48 -19.87 -6.09
CA ILE A 221 -3.85 -19.34 -6.10
C ILE A 221 -4.02 -18.16 -5.12
N ILE A 222 -3.37 -18.20 -3.94
CA ILE A 222 -3.43 -17.15 -2.92
C ILE A 222 -2.76 -15.89 -3.43
N ALA A 223 -1.56 -16.00 -4.01
CA ALA A 223 -0.87 -14.86 -4.62
C ALA A 223 -1.63 -14.30 -5.83
N ARG A 224 -2.30 -15.17 -6.61
CA ARG A 224 -3.15 -14.76 -7.74
C ARG A 224 -4.37 -13.95 -7.30
N MET A 225 -5.08 -14.41 -6.26
CA MET A 225 -6.21 -13.68 -5.68
C MET A 225 -5.77 -12.31 -5.16
N GLN A 226 -4.62 -12.24 -4.45
CA GLN A 226 -4.07 -10.96 -4.00
C GLN A 226 -3.69 -10.03 -5.16
N SER A 227 -3.19 -10.57 -6.28
CA SER A 227 -2.88 -9.75 -7.47
C SER A 227 -4.12 -9.01 -7.98
N LEU A 228 -5.26 -9.69 -8.05
CA LEU A 228 -6.54 -9.10 -8.47
C LEU A 228 -7.11 -8.12 -7.43
N GLU A 229 -6.98 -8.47 -6.15
CA GLU A 229 -7.36 -7.57 -5.04
C GLU A 229 -6.54 -6.26 -5.08
N TYR A 230 -5.22 -6.35 -5.31
CA TYR A 230 -4.35 -5.18 -5.40
C TYR A 230 -4.72 -4.30 -6.59
N ASP A 231 -4.99 -4.87 -7.76
CA ASP A 231 -5.43 -4.11 -8.92
C ASP A 231 -6.72 -3.35 -8.63
N ARG A 232 -7.72 -3.99 -8.02
CA ARG A 232 -8.96 -3.33 -7.62
C ARG A 232 -8.71 -2.22 -6.59
N SER A 233 -7.91 -2.49 -5.56
CA SER A 233 -7.62 -1.54 -4.48
C SER A 233 -6.83 -0.33 -4.95
N PHE A 234 -5.73 -0.55 -5.69
CA PHE A 234 -4.83 0.52 -6.13
C PHE A 234 -5.38 1.32 -7.31
N LEU A 235 -6.02 0.65 -8.27
CA LEU A 235 -6.46 1.28 -9.51
C LEU A 235 -7.89 1.80 -9.47
N ALA A 236 -8.67 1.44 -8.46
CA ALA A 236 -10.02 1.96 -8.32
C ALA A 236 -10.11 2.96 -7.16
N ALA A 237 -10.13 2.50 -5.93
CA ALA A 237 -10.41 3.34 -4.76
C ALA A 237 -9.41 4.50 -4.62
N ARG A 238 -8.10 4.26 -4.83
CA ARG A 238 -7.08 5.32 -4.68
C ARG A 238 -7.18 6.40 -5.73
N ILE A 239 -7.49 6.07 -6.98
CA ILE A 239 -7.66 7.06 -8.05
C ILE A 239 -8.87 7.95 -7.79
N LEU A 240 -9.99 7.37 -7.33
CA LEU A 240 -11.17 8.16 -6.98
C LEU A 240 -10.89 9.13 -5.82
N LEU A 241 -10.25 8.63 -4.75
CA LEU A 241 -9.91 9.45 -3.59
C LEU A 241 -8.84 10.52 -3.91
N ASP A 242 -7.95 10.24 -4.86
CA ASP A 242 -6.96 11.19 -5.36
C ASP A 242 -7.62 12.44 -5.97
N LYS A 243 -8.63 12.25 -6.81
CA LYS A 243 -9.35 13.34 -7.46
C LYS A 243 -9.96 14.37 -6.50
N ILE A 244 -10.25 13.96 -5.28
CA ILE A 244 -10.82 14.82 -4.24
C ILE A 244 -9.83 15.15 -3.12
N ASN A 245 -8.53 14.87 -3.33
CA ASN A 245 -7.45 15.04 -2.35
C ASN A 245 -7.78 14.41 -0.99
N ALA A 246 -8.18 13.14 -1.01
CA ALA A 246 -8.69 12.43 0.15
C ALA A 246 -8.08 11.02 0.35
N ASN A 247 -6.93 10.74 -0.26
CA ASN A 247 -6.18 9.52 0.00
C ASN A 247 -5.62 9.51 1.43
N MET A 248 -6.06 8.57 2.26
CA MET A 248 -5.59 8.43 3.64
C MET A 248 -4.37 7.50 3.78
N ILE A 249 -3.92 6.86 2.70
CA ILE A 249 -2.82 5.90 2.76
C ILE A 249 -1.92 5.99 1.53
N ILE A 250 -0.63 6.12 1.79
CA ILE A 250 0.45 5.85 0.83
C ILE A 250 1.17 4.61 1.35
N SER A 251 1.37 3.62 0.48
CA SER A 251 2.01 2.37 0.90
C SER A 251 3.43 2.61 1.41
N GLY A 252 3.77 2.04 2.56
CA GLY A 252 5.12 2.07 3.11
C GLY A 252 6.19 1.36 2.27
N ALA A 253 5.77 0.70 1.16
CA ALA A 253 6.68 0.11 0.19
C ALA A 253 7.06 1.05 -0.96
N PHE A 254 6.27 2.12 -1.23
CA PHE A 254 6.59 3.09 -2.26
C PHE A 254 5.79 4.39 -2.11
N GLY A 255 6.40 5.40 -1.50
CA GLY A 255 5.84 6.73 -1.34
C GLY A 255 6.91 7.81 -1.38
N LEU A 256 6.66 8.89 -2.12
CA LEU A 256 7.48 10.10 -2.21
C LEU A 256 6.90 11.16 -1.27
N PHE A 257 7.74 11.80 -0.47
CA PHE A 257 7.33 12.79 0.52
C PHE A 257 8.24 14.01 0.52
N GLU A 258 7.66 15.18 0.75
CA GLU A 258 8.41 16.40 0.99
C GLU A 258 9.03 16.39 2.40
N LYS A 259 10.36 16.39 2.47
CA LYS A 259 11.12 16.25 3.71
C LYS A 259 10.74 17.30 4.75
N LYS A 260 10.62 18.59 4.35
CA LYS A 260 10.32 19.67 5.29
C LYS A 260 8.94 19.51 5.95
N THR A 261 7.95 19.04 5.19
CA THR A 261 6.58 18.85 5.70
C THR A 261 6.52 17.65 6.65
N VAL A 262 7.23 16.56 6.32
CA VAL A 262 7.32 15.39 7.21
C VAL A 262 8.05 15.73 8.51
N ILE A 263 9.13 16.51 8.46
CA ILE A 263 9.81 17.01 9.67
C ILE A 263 8.86 17.88 10.52
N ALA A 264 8.09 18.78 9.88
CA ALA A 264 7.17 19.65 10.59
C ALA A 264 6.05 18.92 11.35
N VAL A 265 5.68 17.70 10.91
CA VAL A 265 4.72 16.85 11.62
C VAL A 265 5.39 15.86 12.58
N GLY A 266 6.73 15.87 12.72
CA GLY A 266 7.48 15.04 13.67
C GLY A 266 7.93 13.67 13.12
N GLY A 267 7.88 13.43 11.80
CA GLY A 267 8.33 12.19 11.18
C GLY A 267 7.32 11.03 11.29
N TYR A 268 7.80 9.80 11.17
CA TYR A 268 6.99 8.58 11.35
C TYR A 268 6.76 8.28 12.84
N ASP A 269 5.57 7.79 13.19
CA ASP A 269 5.21 7.41 14.55
C ASP A 269 5.55 5.93 14.82
N ASN A 270 6.44 5.70 15.80
CA ASN A 270 6.87 4.37 16.26
C ASN A 270 5.83 3.66 17.12
N SER A 271 4.77 4.34 17.55
CA SER A 271 3.77 3.79 18.46
C SER A 271 2.64 3.04 17.75
N THR A 272 2.65 3.02 16.42
CA THR A 272 1.64 2.37 15.57
C THR A 272 2.24 1.30 14.65
N MET A 273 1.42 0.32 14.27
CA MET A 273 1.75 -0.69 13.25
C MET A 273 1.38 -0.25 11.83
N GLY A 274 0.71 0.87 11.68
CA GLY A 274 0.31 1.48 10.41
C GLY A 274 0.97 2.84 10.23
N GLU A 275 2.29 2.88 10.37
CA GLU A 275 3.11 4.08 10.30
C GLU A 275 2.92 4.86 9.00
N ASP A 276 2.64 4.15 7.92
CA ASP A 276 2.43 4.69 6.58
C ASP A 276 1.09 5.43 6.45
N MET A 277 0.00 4.82 6.91
CA MET A 277 -1.30 5.47 6.95
C MET A 277 -1.33 6.62 7.96
N GLU A 278 -0.75 6.42 9.13
CA GLU A 278 -0.71 7.40 10.21
C GLU A 278 -0.03 8.71 9.75
N LEU A 279 1.12 8.60 9.10
CA LEU A 279 1.81 9.76 8.55
C LEU A 279 0.93 10.53 7.55
N VAL A 280 0.30 9.85 6.62
CA VAL A 280 -0.55 10.50 5.60
C VAL A 280 -1.74 11.21 6.24
N VAL A 281 -2.41 10.57 7.20
CA VAL A 281 -3.54 11.18 7.91
C VAL A 281 -3.09 12.41 8.70
N ARG A 282 -1.93 12.36 9.35
CA ARG A 282 -1.35 13.48 10.09
C ARG A 282 -0.91 14.62 9.18
N LEU A 283 -0.42 14.33 7.98
CA LEU A 283 -0.15 15.34 6.94
C LEU A 283 -1.43 16.07 6.52
N HIS A 284 -2.54 15.34 6.33
CA HIS A 284 -3.85 15.95 6.07
C HIS A 284 -4.31 16.83 7.25
N GLU A 285 -4.23 16.31 8.47
CA GLU A 285 -4.62 17.04 9.68
C GLU A 285 -3.81 18.33 9.84
N PHE A 286 -2.49 18.25 9.75
CA PHE A 286 -1.58 19.40 9.85
C PHE A 286 -1.86 20.46 8.79
N SER A 287 -1.99 20.07 7.52
CA SER A 287 -2.19 21.00 6.43
C SER A 287 -3.53 21.71 6.51
N ARG A 288 -4.61 20.97 6.87
CA ARG A 288 -5.96 21.54 7.06
C ARG A 288 -6.03 22.49 8.24
N MET A 289 -5.44 22.12 9.39
CA MET A 289 -5.41 22.98 10.58
C MET A 289 -4.64 24.28 10.32
N ASN A 290 -3.55 24.23 9.56
CA ASN A 290 -2.75 25.39 9.21
C ASN A 290 -3.28 26.16 7.98
N ARG A 291 -4.40 25.74 7.38
CA ARG A 291 -5.01 26.34 6.18
C ARG A 291 -4.03 26.49 5.01
N LYS A 292 -3.03 25.61 4.92
CA LYS A 292 -2.07 25.60 3.83
C LYS A 292 -2.67 24.87 2.62
N PRO A 293 -2.51 25.39 1.40
CA PRO A 293 -2.82 24.63 0.21
C PRO A 293 -1.87 23.42 0.15
N TYR A 294 -2.41 22.25 -0.13
CA TYR A 294 -1.63 21.01 -0.24
C TYR A 294 -2.38 19.99 -1.09
N LYS A 295 -1.62 19.08 -1.69
CA LYS A 295 -2.13 17.91 -2.38
C LYS A 295 -1.33 16.67 -1.98
N ILE A 296 -2.03 15.56 -1.79
CA ILE A 296 -1.48 14.22 -1.63
C ILE A 296 -1.98 13.42 -2.82
N GLN A 297 -1.09 13.07 -3.75
CA GLN A 297 -1.46 12.49 -5.05
C GLN A 297 -1.08 11.02 -5.17
N PHE A 298 -1.59 10.37 -6.21
CA PHE A 298 -1.33 8.97 -6.51
C PHE A 298 -0.85 8.80 -7.96
N ALA A 299 0.43 8.42 -8.12
CA ALA A 299 1.04 8.09 -9.40
C ALA A 299 0.80 6.60 -9.72
N GLN A 300 -0.25 6.32 -10.47
CA GLN A 300 -0.71 4.96 -10.77
C GLN A 300 0.24 4.16 -11.67
N ASP A 301 1.06 4.86 -12.46
CA ASP A 301 2.04 4.34 -13.42
C ASP A 301 3.46 4.20 -12.82
N ALA A 302 3.71 4.78 -11.65
CA ALA A 302 4.92 4.56 -10.86
C ALA A 302 4.81 3.22 -10.12
N ILE A 303 5.59 2.20 -10.51
CA ILE A 303 5.39 0.82 -10.08
C ILE A 303 6.50 0.33 -9.17
N CYS A 304 6.12 -0.21 -8.02
CA CYS A 304 6.95 -0.99 -7.12
C CYS A 304 6.48 -2.45 -7.10
N TRP A 305 7.37 -3.38 -7.31
CA TRP A 305 7.13 -4.81 -7.28
C TRP A 305 7.52 -5.38 -5.92
N SER A 306 6.56 -5.95 -5.19
CA SER A 306 6.78 -6.55 -3.87
C SER A 306 6.24 -7.98 -3.82
N GLN A 307 6.87 -8.87 -3.05
CA GLN A 307 6.40 -10.24 -2.89
C GLN A 307 5.16 -10.29 -2.02
N THR A 308 4.13 -11.01 -2.48
CA THR A 308 2.95 -11.29 -1.68
C THR A 308 3.01 -12.69 -1.07
N PRO A 309 2.42 -12.89 0.13
CA PRO A 309 2.33 -14.20 0.76
C PRO A 309 1.72 -15.27 -0.15
N GLU A 310 2.32 -16.46 -0.15
CA GLU A 310 1.82 -17.64 -0.88
C GLU A 310 1.13 -18.64 0.02
N LYS A 311 1.24 -18.49 1.35
CA LYS A 311 0.58 -19.30 2.37
C LYS A 311 -0.53 -18.51 3.06
N LEU A 312 -1.66 -19.14 3.33
CA LEU A 312 -2.79 -18.49 4.01
C LEU A 312 -2.44 -18.03 5.43
N SER A 313 -1.56 -18.76 6.12
CA SER A 313 -1.07 -18.39 7.44
C SER A 313 -0.27 -17.10 7.44
N GLU A 314 0.60 -16.90 6.46
CA GLU A 314 1.40 -15.67 6.28
C GLU A 314 0.51 -14.49 5.88
N LEU A 315 -0.42 -14.72 4.95
CA LEU A 315 -1.43 -13.73 4.58
C LEU A 315 -2.26 -13.31 5.80
N GLY A 316 -2.66 -14.28 6.63
CA GLY A 316 -3.40 -14.01 7.86
C GLY A 316 -2.61 -13.12 8.84
N LYS A 317 -1.32 -13.37 9.04
CA LYS A 317 -0.44 -12.52 9.88
C LYS A 317 -0.37 -11.10 9.31
N GLN A 318 -0.17 -10.94 8.01
CA GLN A 318 -0.13 -9.65 7.33
C GLN A 318 -1.45 -8.88 7.52
N ARG A 319 -2.61 -9.53 7.32
CA ARG A 319 -3.93 -8.89 7.46
C ARG A 319 -4.26 -8.51 8.91
N LYS A 320 -3.85 -9.31 9.90
CA LYS A 320 -3.96 -8.93 11.31
C LYS A 320 -3.16 -7.68 11.64
N ARG A 321 -1.95 -7.58 11.13
CA ARG A 321 -1.10 -6.39 11.29
C ARG A 321 -1.77 -5.15 10.69
N TRP A 322 -2.24 -5.25 9.44
CA TRP A 322 -2.92 -4.14 8.76
C TRP A 322 -4.20 -3.71 9.50
N GLN A 323 -4.98 -4.67 9.99
CA GLN A 323 -6.19 -4.37 10.76
C GLN A 323 -5.89 -3.63 12.06
N ARG A 324 -4.81 -3.99 12.76
CA ARG A 324 -4.36 -3.30 13.96
C ARG A 324 -3.88 -1.88 13.66
N GLY A 325 -3.04 -1.72 12.64
CA GLY A 325 -2.55 -0.41 12.20
C GLY A 325 -3.69 0.52 11.79
N LEU A 326 -4.64 0.01 11.01
CA LEU A 326 -5.84 0.76 10.64
C LEU A 326 -6.64 1.21 11.86
N PHE A 327 -6.88 0.31 12.83
CA PHE A 327 -7.58 0.66 14.06
C PHE A 327 -6.83 1.73 14.86
N GLN A 328 -5.50 1.59 15.02
CA GLN A 328 -4.67 2.56 15.74
C GLN A 328 -4.72 3.95 15.11
N CYS A 329 -4.57 4.02 13.79
CA CYS A 329 -4.66 5.27 13.03
C CYS A 329 -6.06 5.90 13.16
N MET A 330 -7.13 5.15 12.90
CA MET A 330 -8.49 5.65 12.97
C MET A 330 -8.84 6.14 14.38
N TRP A 331 -8.45 5.40 15.42
CA TRP A 331 -8.69 5.79 16.81
C TRP A 331 -7.90 7.04 17.22
N GLY A 332 -6.65 7.14 16.80
CA GLY A 332 -5.79 8.31 17.05
C GLY A 332 -6.37 9.59 16.46
N HIS A 333 -6.88 9.51 15.25
CA HIS A 333 -7.42 10.65 14.49
C HIS A 333 -8.96 10.73 14.47
N ARG A 334 -9.65 10.14 15.50
CA ARG A 334 -11.13 10.09 15.55
C ARG A 334 -11.83 11.46 15.49
N LYS A 335 -11.14 12.55 15.79
CA LYS A 335 -11.62 13.93 15.68
C LYS A 335 -11.94 14.34 14.23
N MET A 336 -11.41 13.61 13.26
CA MET A 336 -11.65 13.86 11.85
C MET A 336 -13.01 13.32 11.36
N LEU A 337 -13.59 12.35 12.09
CA LEU A 337 -14.85 11.70 11.71
C LEU A 337 -15.98 12.73 11.53
N ALA A 338 -16.55 12.75 10.33
CA ALA A 338 -17.67 13.63 9.93
C ALA A 338 -17.42 15.13 10.22
N ASN A 339 -16.14 15.54 10.30
CA ASN A 339 -15.77 16.91 10.62
C ASN A 339 -15.42 17.70 9.34
N PRO A 340 -16.24 18.70 8.95
CA PRO A 340 -16.04 19.45 7.71
C PRO A 340 -14.75 20.29 7.68
N ARG A 341 -14.11 20.56 8.84
CA ARG A 341 -12.80 21.24 8.89
C ARG A 341 -11.71 20.48 8.12
N TYR A 342 -11.83 19.14 8.04
CA TYR A 342 -10.88 18.28 7.32
C TYR A 342 -11.31 18.01 5.86
N GLY A 343 -12.40 18.65 5.38
CA GLY A 343 -12.89 18.52 4.01
C GLY A 343 -13.27 17.08 3.65
N ALA A 344 -12.97 16.67 2.41
CA ALA A 344 -13.32 15.33 1.91
C ALA A 344 -12.66 14.18 2.70
N VAL A 345 -11.50 14.40 3.31
CA VAL A 345 -10.83 13.40 4.15
C VAL A 345 -11.70 13.04 5.35
N GLY A 346 -12.22 14.04 6.09
CA GLY A 346 -13.06 13.80 7.27
C GLY A 346 -14.48 13.35 6.93
N LEU A 347 -15.06 13.86 5.84
CA LEU A 347 -16.44 13.59 5.47
C LEU A 347 -16.66 12.29 4.69
N LEU A 348 -15.71 11.97 3.78
CA LEU A 348 -15.87 10.83 2.87
C LEU A 348 -14.89 9.71 3.18
N SER A 349 -13.57 10.01 3.15
CA SER A 349 -12.56 8.96 3.29
C SER A 349 -12.55 8.34 4.67
N TYR A 350 -12.63 9.14 5.72
CA TYR A 350 -12.67 8.61 7.08
C TYR A 350 -13.88 7.68 7.27
N LEU A 351 -15.05 8.06 6.76
CA LEU A 351 -16.27 7.25 6.84
C LEU A 351 -16.12 5.96 6.00
N TYR A 352 -15.53 6.05 4.81
CA TYR A 352 -15.22 4.88 3.98
C TYR A 352 -14.30 3.90 4.71
N PHE A 353 -13.16 4.38 5.24
CA PHE A 353 -12.22 3.52 5.96
C PHE A 353 -12.82 2.94 7.25
N LEU A 354 -13.68 3.70 7.95
CA LEU A 354 -14.38 3.21 9.12
C LEU A 354 -15.35 2.08 8.79
N LEU A 355 -16.27 2.30 7.83
CA LEU A 355 -17.35 1.37 7.54
C LEU A 355 -16.90 0.18 6.68
N TYR A 356 -16.12 0.44 5.61
CA TYR A 356 -15.81 -0.56 4.59
C TYR A 356 -14.42 -1.19 4.73
N GLU A 357 -13.56 -0.62 5.58
CA GLU A 357 -12.26 -1.22 5.88
C GLU A 357 -12.17 -1.71 7.33
N LEU A 358 -12.40 -0.86 8.32
CA LEU A 358 -12.23 -1.23 9.73
C LEU A 358 -13.36 -2.13 10.24
N LEU A 359 -14.61 -1.73 10.03
CA LEU A 359 -15.80 -2.44 10.54
C LEU A 359 -16.29 -3.56 9.61
N SER A 360 -15.89 -3.58 8.34
CA SER A 360 -16.38 -4.58 7.38
C SER A 360 -16.23 -6.02 7.84
N PRO A 361 -15.13 -6.49 8.49
CA PRO A 361 -15.05 -7.88 8.94
C PRO A 361 -16.13 -8.24 9.97
N PHE A 362 -16.46 -7.30 10.86
CA PHE A 362 -17.50 -7.50 11.87
C PHE A 362 -18.89 -7.50 11.24
N ILE A 363 -19.14 -6.57 10.30
CA ILE A 363 -20.41 -6.46 9.57
C ILE A 363 -20.62 -7.74 8.73
N GLU A 364 -19.59 -8.20 8.02
CA GLU A 364 -19.67 -9.41 7.20
C GLU A 364 -19.96 -10.66 8.03
N LEU A 365 -19.31 -10.83 9.19
CA LEU A 365 -19.57 -11.96 10.08
C LEU A 365 -20.97 -11.88 10.73
N LEU A 366 -21.42 -10.68 11.09
CA LEU A 366 -22.78 -10.45 11.56
C LEU A 366 -23.80 -10.81 10.46
N GLY A 367 -23.54 -10.46 9.20
CA GLY A 367 -24.37 -10.83 8.06
C GLY A 367 -24.49 -12.33 7.87
N VAL A 368 -23.38 -13.07 7.99
CA VAL A 368 -23.41 -14.54 7.96
C VAL A 368 -24.22 -15.09 9.10
N LEU A 369 -24.03 -14.59 10.32
CA LEU A 369 -24.78 -15.02 11.50
C LEU A 369 -26.28 -14.79 11.34
N THR A 370 -26.69 -13.59 10.94
CA THR A 370 -28.12 -13.26 10.72
C THR A 370 -28.74 -14.09 9.60
N MET A 371 -27.99 -14.37 8.55
CA MET A 371 -28.42 -15.26 7.48
C MET A 371 -28.68 -16.69 7.99
N VAL A 372 -27.74 -17.26 8.77
CA VAL A 372 -27.91 -18.60 9.37
C VAL A 372 -29.13 -18.62 10.31
N LEU A 373 -29.29 -17.61 11.17
CA LEU A 373 -30.44 -17.51 12.06
C LEU A 373 -31.77 -17.43 11.29
N SER A 374 -31.81 -16.64 10.21
CA SER A 374 -32.99 -16.52 9.36
C SER A 374 -33.36 -17.81 8.65
N VAL A 375 -32.37 -18.65 8.27
CA VAL A 375 -32.61 -19.99 7.73
C VAL A 375 -33.19 -20.93 8.79
N VAL A 376 -32.58 -20.98 9.98
CA VAL A 376 -33.01 -21.83 11.09
C VAL A 376 -34.43 -21.53 11.54
N MET A 377 -34.83 -20.25 11.44
CA MET A 377 -36.17 -19.78 11.83
C MET A 377 -37.21 -19.82 10.69
N ASP A 378 -36.83 -20.40 9.54
CA ASP A 378 -37.71 -20.47 8.34
C ASP A 378 -38.24 -19.10 7.88
N MET A 379 -37.45 -18.04 8.12
CA MET A 379 -37.81 -16.65 7.77
C MET A 379 -37.16 -16.21 6.44
N LEU A 380 -36.29 -17.03 5.83
CA LEU A 380 -35.55 -16.65 4.66
C LEU A 380 -36.06 -17.36 3.40
N ASN A 381 -36.33 -16.57 2.36
CA ASN A 381 -36.53 -17.14 1.02
C ASN A 381 -35.17 -17.57 0.43
N VAL A 382 -34.84 -18.87 0.57
CA VAL A 382 -33.57 -19.44 0.14
C VAL A 382 -33.30 -19.23 -1.36
N LYS A 383 -34.35 -19.28 -2.20
CA LYS A 383 -34.23 -19.04 -3.65
C LYS A 383 -33.80 -17.61 -3.93
N PHE A 384 -34.43 -16.62 -3.29
CA PHE A 384 -34.07 -15.22 -3.42
C PHE A 384 -32.65 -14.96 -2.92
N MET A 385 -32.27 -15.52 -1.77
CA MET A 385 -30.93 -15.42 -1.22
C MET A 385 -29.86 -15.95 -2.21
N LEU A 386 -30.07 -17.11 -2.80
CA LEU A 386 -29.11 -17.70 -3.75
C LEU A 386 -28.97 -16.82 -5.00
N VAL A 387 -30.08 -16.30 -5.54
CA VAL A 387 -30.05 -15.38 -6.68
C VAL A 387 -29.30 -14.10 -6.32
N PHE A 388 -29.59 -13.51 -5.15
CA PHE A 388 -28.92 -12.30 -4.68
C PHE A 388 -27.41 -12.52 -4.53
N LEU A 389 -26.96 -13.62 -3.90
CA LEU A 389 -25.55 -13.97 -3.75
C LEU A 389 -24.87 -14.18 -5.11
N ALA A 390 -25.54 -14.83 -6.05
CA ALA A 390 -25.02 -15.01 -7.40
C ALA A 390 -24.85 -13.68 -8.14
N CYS A 391 -25.85 -12.79 -8.07
CA CYS A 391 -25.76 -11.45 -8.66
C CYS A 391 -24.65 -10.61 -8.01
N TYR A 392 -24.51 -10.67 -6.69
CA TYR A 392 -23.46 -9.95 -5.96
C TYR A 392 -22.07 -10.45 -6.32
N ALA A 393 -21.88 -11.78 -6.40
CA ALA A 393 -20.63 -12.38 -6.83
C ALA A 393 -20.29 -11.99 -8.28
N LEU A 394 -21.27 -12.07 -9.19
CA LEU A 394 -21.10 -11.65 -10.59
C LEU A 394 -20.69 -10.19 -10.70
N TYR A 395 -21.35 -9.30 -9.94
CA TYR A 395 -21.01 -7.88 -9.88
C TYR A 395 -19.55 -7.67 -9.41
N GLY A 396 -19.12 -8.33 -8.33
CA GLY A 396 -17.75 -8.26 -7.82
C GLY A 396 -16.72 -8.77 -8.82
N ILE A 397 -17.04 -9.86 -9.55
CA ILE A 397 -16.18 -10.41 -10.61
C ILE A 397 -16.04 -9.39 -11.76
N LEU A 398 -17.14 -8.82 -12.22
CA LEU A 398 -17.13 -7.83 -13.32
C LEU A 398 -16.29 -6.60 -12.97
N LEU A 399 -16.45 -6.06 -11.76
CA LEU A 399 -15.66 -4.91 -11.30
C LEU A 399 -14.17 -5.25 -11.20
N THR A 400 -13.82 -6.41 -10.66
CA THR A 400 -12.43 -6.85 -10.51
C THR A 400 -11.79 -7.09 -11.88
N LEU A 401 -12.51 -7.72 -12.81
CA LEU A 401 -12.03 -7.90 -14.18
C LEU A 401 -11.86 -6.56 -14.91
N THR A 402 -12.77 -5.61 -14.71
CA THR A 402 -12.64 -4.27 -15.31
C THR A 402 -11.39 -3.56 -14.82
N ALA A 403 -11.10 -3.59 -13.50
CA ALA A 403 -9.87 -3.05 -12.95
C ALA A 403 -8.63 -3.74 -13.53
N TYR A 404 -8.66 -5.07 -13.61
CA TYR A 404 -7.57 -5.87 -14.16
C TYR A 404 -7.32 -5.59 -15.65
N PHE A 405 -8.37 -5.52 -16.47
CA PHE A 405 -8.24 -5.19 -17.91
C PHE A 405 -7.77 -3.76 -18.14
N SER A 406 -8.25 -2.81 -17.34
CA SER A 406 -7.79 -1.43 -17.40
C SER A 406 -6.28 -1.35 -17.18
N ARG A 407 -5.74 -2.15 -16.25
CA ARG A 407 -4.30 -2.25 -16.03
C ARG A 407 -3.56 -2.83 -17.22
N ILE A 408 -4.05 -3.95 -17.80
CA ILE A 408 -3.38 -4.63 -18.91
C ILE A 408 -3.30 -3.70 -20.13
N TYR A 409 -4.35 -2.96 -20.38
CA TYR A 409 -4.39 -1.98 -21.45
C TYR A 409 -3.30 -0.90 -21.28
N THR A 410 -3.00 -0.48 -20.06
CA THR A 410 -1.98 0.54 -19.77
C THR A 410 -0.54 0.03 -19.81
N ILE A 411 -0.31 -1.29 -19.69
CA ILE A 411 1.04 -1.89 -19.66
C ILE A 411 1.40 -2.56 -21.00
N ASP A 412 0.50 -2.51 -21.98
CA ASP A 412 0.64 -3.18 -23.30
C ASP A 412 0.97 -4.69 -23.21
N GLN A 413 0.39 -5.36 -22.20
CA GLN A 413 0.59 -6.79 -21.99
C GLN A 413 -0.61 -7.59 -22.48
N ARG A 414 -0.38 -8.59 -23.33
CA ARG A 414 -1.41 -9.51 -23.82
C ARG A 414 -1.54 -10.72 -22.91
N LEU A 415 -2.75 -10.96 -22.41
CA LEU A 415 -3.08 -12.21 -21.71
C LEU A 415 -3.45 -13.31 -22.70
N SER A 416 -3.03 -14.52 -22.38
CA SER A 416 -3.56 -15.70 -23.07
C SER A 416 -4.99 -16.00 -22.59
N PHE A 417 -5.77 -16.67 -23.42
CA PHE A 417 -7.14 -17.10 -23.07
C PHE A 417 -7.17 -17.95 -21.79
N ARG A 418 -6.15 -18.78 -21.57
CA ARG A 418 -5.99 -19.57 -20.35
C ARG A 418 -5.82 -18.69 -19.10
N GLU A 419 -5.03 -17.62 -19.19
CA GLU A 419 -4.82 -16.68 -18.08
C GLU A 419 -6.11 -15.91 -17.77
N LEU A 420 -6.91 -15.59 -18.78
CA LEU A 420 -8.23 -14.99 -18.59
C LEU A 420 -9.16 -15.89 -17.79
N ILE A 421 -9.28 -17.17 -18.16
CA ILE A 421 -10.09 -18.14 -17.40
C ILE A 421 -9.60 -18.26 -15.96
N LEU A 422 -8.27 -18.33 -15.76
CA LEU A 422 -7.68 -18.41 -14.44
C LEU A 422 -7.91 -17.14 -13.61
N ALA A 423 -7.98 -15.96 -14.23
CA ALA A 423 -8.33 -14.71 -13.56
C ALA A 423 -9.80 -14.73 -13.09
N ILE A 424 -10.73 -15.16 -13.96
CA ILE A 424 -12.17 -15.27 -13.62
C ILE A 424 -12.38 -16.22 -12.44
N ILE A 425 -11.74 -17.40 -12.49
CA ILE A 425 -11.81 -18.39 -11.41
C ILE A 425 -11.23 -17.79 -10.10
N ALA A 426 -10.10 -17.11 -10.17
CA ALA A 426 -9.48 -16.48 -9.02
C ALA A 426 -10.34 -15.35 -8.43
N CYS A 427 -11.01 -14.54 -9.27
CA CYS A 427 -11.97 -13.52 -8.83
C CYS A 427 -13.14 -14.15 -8.06
N PHE A 428 -13.68 -15.26 -8.56
CA PHE A 428 -14.76 -15.97 -7.86
C PHE A 428 -14.31 -16.45 -6.46
N PHE A 429 -13.16 -17.10 -6.36
CA PHE A 429 -12.63 -17.57 -5.08
C PHE A 429 -12.22 -16.44 -4.14
N GLU A 430 -11.72 -15.31 -4.69
CA GLU A 430 -11.37 -14.13 -3.91
C GLU A 430 -12.61 -13.52 -3.25
N THR A 431 -13.67 -13.32 -4.03
CA THR A 431 -14.89 -12.65 -3.55
C THR A 431 -15.73 -13.53 -2.63
N THR A 432 -15.68 -14.85 -2.78
CA THR A 432 -16.52 -15.78 -2.02
C THR A 432 -15.79 -16.41 -0.83
N ILE A 433 -14.65 -17.05 -1.04
CA ILE A 433 -13.98 -17.85 -0.01
C ILE A 433 -12.92 -17.05 0.74
N LEU A 434 -12.00 -16.40 0.02
CA LEU A 434 -10.88 -15.70 0.65
C LEU A 434 -11.36 -14.54 1.50
N ARG A 435 -12.32 -13.77 1.00
CA ARG A 435 -12.88 -12.61 1.70
C ARG A 435 -13.45 -12.99 3.07
N PHE A 436 -14.30 -14.01 3.15
CA PHE A 436 -14.86 -14.45 4.43
C PHE A 436 -13.81 -15.07 5.37
N SER A 437 -12.86 -15.84 4.83
CA SER A 437 -11.74 -16.37 5.61
C SER A 437 -10.90 -15.23 6.21
N LEU A 438 -10.63 -14.19 5.44
CA LEU A 438 -9.88 -13.02 5.89
C LEU A 438 -10.69 -12.14 6.85
N ALA A 439 -12.02 -12.03 6.70
CA ALA A 439 -12.87 -11.34 7.66
C ALA A 439 -12.74 -11.97 9.06
N PHE A 440 -12.82 -13.30 9.16
CA PHE A 440 -12.59 -14.01 10.41
C PHE A 440 -11.19 -13.75 11.00
N VAL A 441 -10.16 -13.82 10.16
CA VAL A 441 -8.77 -13.54 10.56
C VAL A 441 -8.61 -12.10 11.07
N ARG A 442 -9.22 -11.12 10.41
CA ARG A 442 -9.16 -9.70 10.77
C ARG A 442 -9.85 -9.42 12.10
N VAL A 443 -10.98 -10.07 12.40
CA VAL A 443 -11.64 -9.97 13.72
C VAL A 443 -10.73 -10.52 14.81
N THR A 444 -10.05 -11.66 14.58
CA THR A 444 -9.12 -12.22 15.57
C THR A 444 -7.86 -11.35 15.79
N ALA A 445 -7.64 -10.31 14.97
CA ALA A 445 -6.54 -9.36 15.19
C ALA A 445 -6.62 -8.65 16.54
N PHE A 446 -7.82 -8.49 17.09
CA PHE A 446 -8.07 -7.82 18.37
C PHE A 446 -7.93 -8.76 19.58
N MET A 447 -7.87 -10.07 19.35
CA MET A 447 -7.60 -11.04 20.43
C MET A 447 -6.17 -10.86 20.93
N GLY A 448 -6.02 -10.59 22.23
CA GLY A 448 -4.72 -10.31 22.84
C GLY A 448 -4.07 -8.99 22.38
N TYR A 449 -4.86 -8.01 21.89
CA TYR A 449 -4.37 -6.73 21.37
C TYR A 449 -3.38 -6.02 22.31
N LYS A 450 -3.66 -5.96 23.62
CA LYS A 450 -2.77 -5.30 24.62
C LYS A 450 -1.37 -5.91 24.68
N LYS A 451 -1.25 -7.25 24.52
CA LYS A 451 0.05 -7.96 24.51
C LYS A 451 0.80 -7.82 23.20
N ASN A 452 0.08 -7.69 22.07
CA ASN A 452 0.64 -7.76 20.72
C ASN A 452 0.56 -6.41 19.99
N LYS A 453 0.46 -5.30 20.70
CA LYS A 453 0.21 -3.97 20.13
C LYS A 453 1.23 -3.57 19.06
N LEU A 454 2.51 -3.95 19.23
CA LEU A 454 3.61 -3.58 18.33
C LEU A 454 4.44 -4.80 17.86
N ASN A 455 3.88 -6.01 17.93
CA ASN A 455 4.64 -7.22 17.61
C ASN A 455 4.66 -7.46 16.10
N TRP A 456 5.86 -7.49 15.50
CA TRP A 456 6.09 -7.80 14.09
C TRP A 456 6.35 -9.30 13.93
N ASP A 457 5.41 -9.99 13.31
CA ASP A 457 5.60 -11.40 12.95
C ASP A 457 6.59 -11.51 11.78
N LYS A 458 7.58 -12.41 11.91
CA LYS A 458 8.55 -12.69 10.83
C LYS A 458 7.83 -13.37 9.65
N LEU A 459 8.04 -12.84 8.44
CA LEU A 459 7.66 -13.48 7.18
C LEU A 459 8.90 -14.14 6.58
N GLU A 460 8.74 -15.33 5.99
CA GLU A 460 9.82 -16.00 5.25
C GLU A 460 10.13 -15.22 3.97
N ARG A 461 11.39 -14.83 3.77
CA ARG A 461 11.87 -14.14 2.58
C ARG A 461 12.32 -15.14 1.52
N LYS A 462 11.92 -14.94 0.28
CA LYS A 462 12.38 -15.70 -0.87
C LYS A 462 13.15 -14.77 -1.82
N LYS A 463 14.23 -15.29 -2.45
CA LYS A 463 14.84 -14.55 -3.56
C LYS A 463 13.80 -14.34 -4.65
N MET A 464 13.67 -13.11 -5.13
CA MET A 464 12.89 -12.85 -6.34
C MET A 464 13.54 -13.57 -7.53
N ASN A 465 12.70 -14.06 -8.48
CA ASN A 465 13.22 -14.58 -9.76
C ASN A 465 13.81 -13.41 -10.57
N ARG A 466 15.05 -13.09 -10.27
CA ARG A 466 15.89 -12.11 -10.97
C ARG A 466 16.85 -12.88 -11.87
N ILE A 467 16.74 -12.72 -13.16
CA ILE A 467 17.69 -13.25 -14.16
C ILE A 467 18.64 -12.13 -14.59
#